data_0f346e7b2a0b6be9fc44cfa603a964cd
#
_entry.id   0f346e7b2a0b6be9fc44cfa603a964cd
#
_cell.length_a   1.000
_cell.length_b   1.000
_cell.length_c   1.000
_cell.angle_alpha   90.00
_cell.angle_beta   90.00
_cell.angle_gamma   90.00
#
_symmetry.space_group_name_H-M   'P 1'
#
loop_
_entity.id
_entity.type
_entity.pdbx_description
1 polymer ?
#
loop_
_entity_poly.entity_id
_entity_poly.type
_entity_poly.pdbx_seq_one_letter_code
_entity_poly.pdbx_strand_id
1 'polypeptide(L)'
;MFYLVKKKLQINKLLCISAIFLGLSTNPNSFSSTYKKRIDNAFIANESKSFITKAIEKSGPAVVTIDTQRLVKTKKISITPNILNDPYFERFFGLTIPFESQERIEQGQGSGVIIDNGIVLTNAHVVNQSEKLIVGLQDGRRFSGKVLGQDMLTDLAVIK
;
A
#
# COMPACT_ATOMS: atom_id res chain seq x y z
N MET A 1 -24.86 -45.02 10.06
CA MET A 1 -24.34 -44.63 8.73
C MET A 1 -22.94 -43.99 8.78
N PHE A 2 -22.57 -43.37 9.85
CA PHE A 2 -21.24 -42.74 10.03
C PHE A 2 -20.07 -43.69 10.33
N TYR A 3 -20.35 -44.87 10.89
CA TYR A 3 -19.31 -45.83 11.32
C TYR A 3 -18.69 -46.62 10.15
N LEU A 4 -19.45 -46.86 9.08
CA LEU A 4 -18.99 -47.61 7.89
C LEU A 4 -18.07 -46.76 6.98
N VAL A 5 -18.23 -45.43 6.95
CA VAL A 5 -17.40 -44.54 6.15
C VAL A 5 -15.99 -44.39 6.73
N LYS A 6 -15.86 -44.36 8.08
CA LYS A 6 -14.56 -44.34 8.75
C LYS A 6 -13.71 -45.58 8.53
N LYS A 7 -14.36 -46.76 8.45
CA LYS A 7 -13.67 -48.04 8.24
C LYS A 7 -13.14 -48.20 6.82
N LYS A 8 -13.87 -47.63 5.83
CA LYS A 8 -13.43 -47.65 4.41
C LYS A 8 -12.23 -46.71 4.13
N LEU A 9 -12.14 -45.59 4.88
CA LEU A 9 -11.02 -44.65 4.77
C LEU A 9 -9.72 -45.20 5.37
N GLN A 10 -9.83 -46.02 6.41
CA GLN A 10 -8.67 -46.67 7.05
C GLN A 10 -8.07 -47.79 6.18
N ILE A 11 -8.90 -48.54 5.45
CA ILE A 11 -8.43 -49.64 4.60
C ILE A 11 -7.66 -49.10 3.37
N ASN A 12 -8.10 -47.98 2.80
CA ASN A 12 -7.38 -47.34 1.70
C ASN A 12 -6.02 -46.73 2.11
N LYS A 13 -5.85 -46.33 3.37
CA LYS A 13 -4.54 -45.85 3.87
C LYS A 13 -3.54 -47.00 4.05
N LEU A 14 -4.01 -48.19 4.47
CA LEU A 14 -3.13 -49.37 4.60
C LEU A 14 -2.68 -49.91 3.24
N LEU A 15 -3.57 -49.90 2.23
CA LEU A 15 -3.24 -50.36 0.87
C LEU A 15 -2.27 -49.42 0.15
N CYS A 16 -2.32 -48.11 0.40
CA CYS A 16 -1.33 -47.17 -0.14
C CYS A 16 0.08 -47.31 0.47
N ILE A 17 0.18 -47.76 1.74
CA ILE A 17 1.47 -47.93 2.41
C ILE A 17 2.16 -49.21 1.93
N SER A 18 1.41 -50.30 1.58
CA SER A 18 2.00 -51.53 1.08
C SER A 18 2.45 -51.46 -0.39
N ALA A 19 1.88 -50.56 -1.22
CA ALA A 19 2.29 -50.39 -2.61
C ALA A 19 3.61 -49.58 -2.74
N ILE A 20 4.00 -48.83 -1.72
CA ILE A 20 5.24 -48.07 -1.71
C ILE A 20 6.45 -48.95 -1.34
N PHE A 21 6.25 -50.16 -0.81
CA PHE A 21 7.33 -51.03 -0.34
C PHE A 21 7.75 -52.13 -1.31
N LEU A 22 7.07 -52.28 -2.46
CA LEU A 22 7.45 -53.25 -3.52
C LEU A 22 7.97 -52.52 -4.75
N GLY A 23 9.24 -52.16 -4.66
CA GLY A 23 10.15 -52.19 -5.77
C GLY A 23 10.01 -51.12 -6.85
N LEU A 24 10.56 -49.98 -6.60
CA LEU A 24 11.37 -49.29 -7.62
C LEU A 24 12.56 -48.66 -6.87
N SER A 25 13.67 -49.36 -6.93
CA SER A 25 14.99 -48.81 -6.57
C SER A 25 15.34 -47.71 -7.56
N THR A 26 14.65 -46.59 -7.46
CA THR A 26 15.07 -45.35 -8.09
C THR A 26 16.06 -44.68 -7.15
N ASN A 27 17.29 -44.62 -7.57
CA ASN A 27 18.41 -44.05 -6.88
C ASN A 27 18.07 -42.63 -6.39
N PRO A 28 17.91 -42.36 -5.07
CA PRO A 28 17.44 -41.04 -4.57
C PRO A 28 18.43 -39.91 -4.86
N ASN A 29 19.63 -40.25 -5.29
CA ASN A 29 20.70 -39.29 -5.54
C ASN A 29 20.57 -38.51 -6.89
N SER A 30 19.76 -39.00 -7.84
CA SER A 30 19.63 -38.32 -9.14
C SER A 30 18.64 -37.17 -9.11
N PHE A 31 17.60 -37.23 -8.25
CA PHE A 31 16.59 -36.17 -8.17
C PHE A 31 17.07 -34.94 -7.38
N SER A 32 17.85 -35.21 -6.32
CA SER A 32 18.43 -34.15 -5.48
C SER A 32 19.47 -33.31 -6.21
N SER A 33 20.29 -33.92 -7.07
CA SER A 33 21.37 -33.24 -7.79
C SER A 33 20.84 -32.23 -8.84
N THR A 34 19.78 -32.59 -9.57
CA THR A 34 19.22 -31.71 -10.61
C THR A 34 18.48 -30.53 -10.02
N TYR A 35 17.79 -30.72 -8.90
CA TYR A 35 17.07 -29.64 -8.21
C TYR A 35 18.03 -28.66 -7.56
N LYS A 36 19.07 -29.16 -6.90
CA LYS A 36 20.11 -28.32 -6.28
C LYS A 36 20.85 -27.49 -7.34
N LYS A 37 21.19 -28.07 -8.49
CA LYS A 37 21.85 -27.37 -9.58
C LYS A 37 20.97 -26.28 -10.22
N ARG A 38 19.64 -26.48 -10.27
CA ARG A 38 18.71 -25.43 -10.74
C ARG A 38 18.61 -24.26 -9.79
N ILE A 39 18.60 -24.52 -8.46
CA ILE A 39 18.58 -23.46 -7.45
C ILE A 39 19.88 -22.68 -7.46
N ASP A 40 21.02 -23.37 -7.51
CA ASP A 40 22.33 -22.73 -7.55
C ASP A 40 22.49 -21.86 -8.80
N ASN A 41 22.03 -22.33 -9.98
CA ASN A 41 22.08 -21.55 -11.21
C ASN A 41 21.07 -20.36 -11.19
N ALA A 42 19.91 -20.48 -10.54
CA ALA A 42 18.96 -19.38 -10.36
C ALA A 42 19.52 -18.33 -9.37
N PHE A 43 20.25 -18.75 -8.36
CA PHE A 43 20.90 -17.84 -7.41
C PHE A 43 22.11 -17.12 -8.02
N ILE A 44 22.92 -17.83 -8.82
CA ILE A 44 24.10 -17.26 -9.52
C ILE A 44 23.68 -16.32 -10.67
N ALA A 45 22.56 -16.60 -11.34
CA ALA A 45 22.02 -15.72 -12.37
C ALA A 45 21.50 -14.37 -11.82
N ASN A 46 21.37 -14.23 -10.49
CA ASN A 46 20.83 -13.04 -9.85
C ASN A 46 21.92 -12.12 -9.27
N GLU A 47 23.20 -12.41 -9.47
CA GLU A 47 24.29 -11.51 -9.02
C GLU A 47 24.58 -10.34 -9.98
N SER A 48 24.04 -10.32 -11.17
CA SER A 48 24.05 -9.09 -11.96
C SER A 48 22.94 -8.17 -11.42
N LYS A 49 23.30 -7.29 -10.46
CA LYS A 49 22.41 -6.22 -10.01
C LYS A 49 21.77 -5.58 -11.24
N SER A 50 20.45 -5.71 -11.33
CA SER A 50 19.69 -5.07 -12.42
C SER A 50 20.11 -3.59 -12.51
N PHE A 51 20.12 -3.03 -13.68
CA PHE A 51 20.35 -1.60 -13.87
C PHE A 51 19.42 -0.76 -12.99
N ILE A 52 18.17 -1.24 -12.72
CA ILE A 52 17.21 -0.61 -11.82
C ILE A 52 17.74 -0.61 -10.38
N THR A 53 18.28 -1.73 -9.89
CA THR A 53 18.87 -1.82 -8.55
C THR A 53 20.01 -0.82 -8.37
N LYS A 54 20.88 -0.70 -9.36
CA LYS A 54 21.99 0.27 -9.33
C LYS A 54 21.48 1.72 -9.31
N ALA A 55 20.43 2.01 -10.07
CA ALA A 55 19.80 3.33 -10.09
C ALA A 55 19.20 3.68 -8.70
N ILE A 56 18.48 2.74 -8.09
CA ILE A 56 17.89 2.92 -6.75
C ILE A 56 18.96 3.10 -5.68
N GLU A 57 20.04 2.33 -5.72
CA GLU A 57 21.16 2.47 -4.78
C GLU A 57 21.82 3.86 -4.89
N LYS A 58 21.91 4.41 -6.08
CA LYS A 58 22.52 5.72 -6.31
C LYS A 58 21.58 6.88 -5.93
N SER A 59 20.32 6.83 -6.31
CA SER A 59 19.35 7.93 -6.13
C SER A 59 18.49 7.81 -4.89
N GLY A 60 18.36 6.61 -4.32
CA GLY A 60 17.51 6.32 -3.17
C GLY A 60 17.71 7.26 -1.97
N PRO A 61 18.96 7.58 -1.56
CA PRO A 61 19.19 8.50 -0.46
C PRO A 61 18.64 9.91 -0.66
N ALA A 62 18.41 10.33 -1.91
CA ALA A 62 17.81 11.61 -2.22
C ALA A 62 16.28 11.56 -2.31
N VAL A 63 15.68 10.38 -2.35
CA VAL A 63 14.23 10.21 -2.43
C VAL A 63 13.63 10.15 -1.03
N VAL A 64 12.54 10.89 -0.83
CA VAL A 64 11.83 10.95 0.45
C VAL A 64 10.35 10.62 0.26
N THR A 65 9.74 10.12 1.33
CA THR A 65 8.28 9.98 1.44
C THR A 65 7.71 11.24 2.07
N ILE A 66 6.56 11.68 1.61
CA ILE A 66 5.86 12.84 2.13
C ILE A 66 4.49 12.39 2.60
N ASP A 67 4.26 12.42 3.93
CA ASP A 67 2.97 12.16 4.54
C ASP A 67 2.29 13.48 4.87
N THR A 68 1.05 13.63 4.44
CA THR A 68 0.26 14.84 4.64
C THR A 68 -1.03 14.56 5.40
N GLN A 69 -1.49 15.53 6.16
CA GLN A 69 -2.79 15.53 6.81
C GLN A 69 -3.50 16.84 6.48
N ARG A 70 -4.75 16.74 6.06
CA ARG A 70 -5.62 17.91 5.83
C ARG A 70 -6.96 17.71 6.54
N LEU A 71 -7.52 18.81 7.03
CA LEU A 71 -8.84 18.82 7.61
C LEU A 71 -9.88 19.10 6.52
N VAL A 72 -10.75 18.15 6.27
CA VAL A 72 -11.83 18.30 5.30
C VAL A 72 -13.15 18.47 6.04
N LYS A 73 -13.81 19.58 5.80
CA LYS A 73 -15.18 19.82 6.30
C LYS A 73 -16.17 19.25 5.30
N THR A 74 -16.72 18.09 5.62
CA THR A 74 -17.74 17.47 4.80
C THR A 74 -19.11 17.94 5.31
N LYS A 75 -19.85 18.63 4.46
CA LYS A 75 -21.26 18.86 4.72
C LYS A 75 -21.97 17.52 4.51
N LYS A 76 -22.39 16.86 5.57
CA LYS A 76 -23.35 15.74 5.42
C LYS A 76 -24.65 16.33 4.88
N ILE A 77 -24.86 16.12 3.60
CA ILE A 77 -26.23 16.19 3.07
C ILE A 77 -26.88 14.91 3.61
N SER A 78 -27.62 15.02 4.72
CA SER A 78 -28.57 13.97 5.06
C SER A 78 -29.39 13.73 3.80
N ILE A 79 -29.45 12.47 3.36
CA ILE A 79 -30.29 12.06 2.24
C ILE A 79 -31.73 12.17 2.73
N THR A 80 -32.19 13.40 2.86
CA THR A 80 -33.57 13.72 2.99
C THR A 80 -34.15 13.76 1.58
N PRO A 81 -35.34 13.21 1.34
CA PRO A 81 -35.99 13.31 0.05
C PRO A 81 -35.95 14.76 -0.44
N ASN A 82 -35.73 14.97 -1.73
CA ASN A 82 -35.61 16.29 -2.37
C ASN A 82 -36.69 17.33 -1.95
N ILE A 83 -37.83 16.85 -1.43
CA ILE A 83 -38.94 17.65 -0.89
C ILE A 83 -38.53 18.52 0.31
N LEU A 84 -37.58 18.05 1.15
CA LEU A 84 -37.15 18.77 2.38
C LEU A 84 -36.11 19.86 2.09
N ASN A 85 -35.51 19.87 0.89
CA ASN A 85 -34.58 20.89 0.44
C ASN A 85 -35.26 21.98 -0.42
N ASP A 86 -36.57 21.93 -0.54
CA ASP A 86 -37.34 22.95 -1.26
C ASP A 86 -37.45 24.19 -0.37
N PRO A 87 -37.04 25.40 -0.84
CA PRO A 87 -37.19 26.65 -0.11
C PRO A 87 -38.65 26.94 0.32
N TYR A 88 -39.63 26.41 -0.40
CA TYR A 88 -41.06 26.52 -0.05
C TYR A 88 -41.40 25.67 1.16
N PHE A 89 -40.75 24.52 1.34
CA PHE A 89 -40.96 23.62 2.47
C PHE A 89 -40.43 24.23 3.78
N GLU A 90 -39.22 24.83 3.78
CA GLU A 90 -38.68 25.58 4.93
C GLU A 90 -39.62 26.72 5.34
N ARG A 91 -40.15 27.44 4.37
CA ARG A 91 -40.98 28.61 4.63
C ARG A 91 -42.38 28.25 5.16
N PHE A 92 -42.90 27.07 4.80
CA PHE A 92 -44.24 26.62 5.22
C PHE A 92 -44.24 25.87 6.56
N PHE A 93 -43.17 25.09 6.83
CA PHE A 93 -43.11 24.21 8.01
C PHE A 93 -42.13 24.69 9.07
N GLY A 94 -41.37 25.75 8.83
CA GLY A 94 -40.41 26.30 9.80
C GLY A 94 -39.28 25.35 10.24
N LEU A 95 -39.05 24.30 9.44
CA LEU A 95 -38.03 23.27 9.72
C LEU A 95 -36.69 23.71 9.16
N THR A 96 -35.90 24.37 9.96
CA THR A 96 -34.45 24.56 9.66
C THR A 96 -33.75 23.27 9.93
N ILE A 97 -33.28 22.57 8.89
CA ILE A 97 -32.45 21.37 9.05
C ILE A 97 -31.05 21.83 9.46
N PRO A 98 -30.57 21.52 10.69
CA PRO A 98 -29.23 21.88 11.06
C PRO A 98 -28.24 21.09 10.19
N PHE A 99 -27.43 21.80 9.39
CA PHE A 99 -26.31 21.20 8.67
C PHE A 99 -25.18 20.89 9.65
N GLU A 100 -25.05 19.65 10.03
CA GLU A 100 -23.95 19.21 10.85
C GLU A 100 -22.70 19.05 9.96
N SER A 101 -21.79 20.00 10.06
CA SER A 101 -20.49 19.90 9.40
C SER A 101 -19.63 18.91 10.18
N GLN A 102 -19.33 17.75 9.59
CA GLN A 102 -18.35 16.84 10.17
C GLN A 102 -16.96 17.19 9.66
N GLU A 103 -16.04 17.41 10.60
CA GLU A 103 -14.62 17.56 10.30
C GLU A 103 -13.99 16.16 10.21
N ARG A 104 -13.30 15.89 9.10
CA ARG A 104 -12.61 14.64 8.85
C ARG A 104 -11.15 14.94 8.52
N ILE A 105 -10.24 14.21 9.17
CA ILE A 105 -8.84 14.25 8.80
C ILE A 105 -8.62 13.28 7.64
N GLU A 106 -8.18 13.80 6.51
CA GLU A 106 -7.70 13.01 5.38
C GLU A 106 -6.19 12.93 5.42
N GLN A 107 -5.67 11.72 5.19
CA GLN A 107 -4.25 11.46 5.09
C GLN A 107 -3.89 11.23 3.63
N GLY A 108 -2.84 11.89 3.16
CA GLY A 108 -2.26 11.71 1.85
C GLY A 108 -0.81 11.26 1.96
N GLN A 109 -0.32 10.62 0.91
CA GLN A 109 1.08 10.24 0.80
C GLN A 109 1.59 10.54 -0.60
N GLY A 110 2.82 11.02 -0.67
CA GLY A 110 3.51 11.28 -1.93
C GLY A 110 5.00 11.06 -1.79
N SER A 111 5.74 11.42 -2.82
CA SER A 111 7.21 11.34 -2.85
C SER A 111 7.81 12.69 -3.19
N GLY A 112 9.06 12.89 -2.79
CA GLY A 112 9.83 14.06 -3.14
C GLY A 112 11.32 13.74 -3.31
N VAL A 113 12.08 14.72 -3.76
CA VAL A 113 13.52 14.61 -3.96
C VAL A 113 14.21 15.71 -3.20
N ILE A 114 15.23 15.36 -2.41
CA ILE A 114 16.11 16.34 -1.74
C ILE A 114 16.95 17.00 -2.83
N ILE A 115 16.86 18.32 -2.95
CA ILE A 115 17.64 19.11 -3.92
C ILE A 115 18.74 19.95 -3.25
N ASP A 116 18.59 20.22 -1.96
CA ASP A 116 19.58 20.97 -1.17
C ASP A 116 19.40 20.63 0.32
N ASN A 117 20.24 21.18 1.19
CA ASN A 117 20.21 20.99 2.65
C ASN A 117 18.83 21.36 3.23
N GLY A 118 18.03 20.33 3.51
CA GLY A 118 16.68 20.47 4.05
C GLY A 118 15.67 21.03 3.06
N ILE A 119 15.96 21.05 1.76
CA ILE A 119 15.04 21.48 0.70
C ILE A 119 14.61 20.26 -0.11
N VAL A 120 13.30 20.05 -0.21
CA VAL A 120 12.68 18.94 -0.93
C VAL A 120 11.79 19.50 -2.03
N LEU A 121 11.97 19.00 -3.25
CA LEU A 121 11.08 19.23 -4.38
C LEU A 121 10.04 18.10 -4.46
N THR A 122 8.79 18.46 -4.64
CA THR A 122 7.66 17.53 -4.78
C THR A 122 6.58 18.10 -5.70
N ASN A 123 5.48 17.37 -5.89
CA ASN A 123 4.34 17.87 -6.64
C ASN A 123 3.44 18.76 -5.77
N ALA A 124 2.86 19.79 -6.37
CA ALA A 124 1.99 20.73 -5.68
C ALA A 124 0.72 20.04 -5.16
N HIS A 125 0.13 19.12 -5.93
CA HIS A 125 -1.07 18.38 -5.50
C HIS A 125 -0.84 17.53 -4.26
N VAL A 126 0.40 17.06 -3.98
CA VAL A 126 0.74 16.28 -2.77
C VAL A 126 0.60 17.13 -1.51
N VAL A 127 1.04 18.40 -1.56
CA VAL A 127 1.07 19.29 -0.39
C VAL A 127 -0.10 20.26 -0.32
N ASN A 128 -0.94 20.26 -1.35
CA ASN A 128 -2.06 21.19 -1.45
C ASN A 128 -3.01 21.04 -0.25
N GLN A 129 -3.29 22.16 0.42
CA GLN A 129 -4.17 22.23 1.59
C GLN A 129 -3.75 21.33 2.77
N SER A 130 -2.48 20.90 2.84
CA SER A 130 -2.00 20.12 3.98
C SER A 130 -1.78 21.03 5.20
N GLU A 131 -2.35 20.64 6.34
CA GLU A 131 -2.12 21.29 7.63
C GLU A 131 -0.86 20.76 8.32
N LYS A 132 -0.60 19.46 8.12
CA LYS A 132 0.57 18.79 8.66
C LYS A 132 1.29 18.04 7.56
N LEU A 133 2.61 18.18 7.56
CA LEU A 133 3.48 17.58 6.56
C LEU A 133 4.68 16.96 7.26
N ILE A 134 4.94 15.68 6.96
CA ILE A 134 6.04 14.91 7.52
C ILE A 134 6.85 14.34 6.36
N VAL A 135 8.15 14.62 6.34
CA VAL A 135 9.11 14.08 5.38
C VAL A 135 9.84 12.91 6.00
N GLY A 136 9.71 11.72 5.39
CA GLY A 136 10.39 10.49 5.80
C GLY A 136 11.58 10.20 4.91
N LEU A 137 12.75 10.00 5.50
CA LEU A 137 13.97 9.59 4.81
C LEU A 137 14.05 8.07 4.68
N GLN A 138 14.87 7.59 3.76
CA GLN A 138 15.10 6.16 3.54
C GLN A 138 15.66 5.43 4.77
N ASP A 139 16.42 6.13 5.62
CA ASP A 139 16.99 5.60 6.88
C ASP A 139 16.00 5.52 8.05
N GLY A 140 14.72 5.88 7.81
CA GLY A 140 13.65 5.86 8.79
C GLY A 140 13.49 7.14 9.60
N ARG A 141 14.39 8.13 9.47
CA ARG A 141 14.21 9.43 10.12
C ARG A 141 13.02 10.17 9.52
N ARG A 142 12.30 10.89 10.37
CA ARG A 142 11.10 11.66 9.99
C ARG A 142 11.22 13.08 10.50
N PHE A 143 10.89 14.05 9.66
CA PHE A 143 10.98 15.48 9.94
C PHE A 143 9.66 16.17 9.62
N SER A 144 9.31 17.15 10.44
CA SER A 144 8.20 18.04 10.11
C SER A 144 8.65 19.00 9.00
N GLY A 145 7.88 19.09 7.94
CA GLY A 145 8.16 19.97 6.81
C GLY A 145 7.21 21.16 6.77
N LYS A 146 7.65 22.22 6.10
CA LYS A 146 6.85 23.41 5.80
C LYS A 146 6.93 23.71 4.31
N VAL A 147 5.79 23.94 3.67
CA VAL A 147 5.73 24.37 2.27
C VAL A 147 6.30 25.81 2.18
N LEU A 148 7.34 25.98 1.38
CA LEU A 148 7.91 27.28 1.07
C LEU A 148 7.19 27.98 -0.08
N GLY A 149 6.77 27.20 -1.06
CA GLY A 149 6.04 27.68 -2.22
C GLY A 149 5.48 26.51 -3.03
N GLN A 150 4.43 26.78 -3.80
CA GLN A 150 3.82 25.83 -4.71
C GLN A 150 3.30 26.54 -5.95
N ASP A 151 3.38 25.87 -7.08
CA ASP A 151 2.79 26.28 -8.34
C ASP A 151 1.90 25.17 -8.88
N MET A 152 0.59 25.45 -8.93
CA MET A 152 -0.41 24.47 -9.40
C MET A 152 -0.41 24.29 -10.91
N LEU A 153 0.14 25.25 -11.68
CA LEU A 153 0.20 25.14 -13.15
C LEU A 153 1.28 24.14 -13.59
N THR A 154 2.43 24.19 -12.94
CA THR A 154 3.55 23.28 -13.21
C THR A 154 3.50 22.02 -12.34
N ASP A 155 2.57 21.97 -11.38
CA ASP A 155 2.46 20.92 -10.37
C ASP A 155 3.76 20.72 -9.56
N LEU A 156 4.43 21.81 -9.20
CA LEU A 156 5.66 21.79 -8.40
C LEU A 156 5.46 22.47 -7.04
N ALA A 157 6.09 21.91 -6.02
CA ALA A 157 6.16 22.51 -4.69
C ALA A 157 7.53 22.28 -4.05
N VAL A 158 7.90 23.22 -3.19
CA VAL A 158 9.15 23.21 -2.42
C VAL A 158 8.82 23.17 -0.94
N ILE A 159 9.45 22.24 -0.23
CA ILE A 159 9.31 22.00 1.22
C ILE A 159 10.66 22.25 1.89
N LYS A 160 10.62 22.75 3.11
CA LYS A 160 11.76 22.86 4.01
C LYS A 160 11.45 22.21 5.35
#